data_8fb624f40a22f77ec953804a6f0a5571
#
_entry.id   8fb624f40a22f77ec953804a6f0a5571
#
_cell.length_a   1.000
_cell.length_b   1.000
_cell.length_c   1.000
_cell.angle_alpha   90.00
_cell.angle_beta   90.00
_cell.angle_gamma   90.00
#
_symmetry.space_group_name_H-M   'P 1'
#
loop_
_entity.id
_entity.type
_entity.pdbx_description
1 polymer ?
#
loop_
_entity_poly.entity_id
_entity_poly.type
_entity_poly.pdbx_seq_one_letter_code
_entity_poly.pdbx_strand_id
1 'polypeptide(L)'
;MTISHQLTAEGILLIGLNRPEKLNALDEQSKIRLGEVWDYARTEDNVRTIVIYGEGERAFCAGSDLKEAQEKGRTVTSDILARSLPGVLQPLNKPVIAALHGYTLGLGISLAIHCDYRIAHPDTRFSFPEIHHGMLSGFSAITLPLLVGESRALDLMLTGRKFTAQQSLDWGLVNALSEQPRESAIELARQLSTDKVAQAAGWTKHLILSERRRQLDLYFSEIDKARLLVTKQSVSHE
;
A
#
# COMPACT_ATOMS: atom_id res chain seq x y z
N MET A 1 -4.25 19.35 -3.63
CA MET A 1 -4.76 18.26 -2.77
C MET A 1 -3.82 17.07 -2.96
N THR A 2 -3.22 16.58 -1.89
CA THR A 2 -2.14 15.54 -1.95
C THR A 2 -2.67 14.15 -2.28
N ILE A 3 -3.94 13.86 -1.97
CA ILE A 3 -4.67 12.66 -2.37
C ILE A 3 -5.93 13.10 -3.07
N SER A 4 -6.07 12.75 -4.34
CA SER A 4 -7.28 12.96 -5.12
C SER A 4 -8.12 11.68 -5.16
N HIS A 5 -9.44 11.81 -5.30
CA HIS A 5 -10.29 10.66 -5.59
C HIS A 5 -11.49 11.09 -6.43
N GLN A 6 -11.96 10.17 -7.27
CA GLN A 6 -13.11 10.37 -8.17
C GLN A 6 -13.85 9.05 -8.34
N LEU A 7 -15.16 9.08 -8.13
CA LEU A 7 -16.02 7.93 -8.45
C LEU A 7 -16.53 8.06 -9.88
N THR A 8 -16.32 7.02 -10.68
CA THR A 8 -16.83 6.95 -12.04
C THR A 8 -18.29 6.48 -12.07
N ALA A 9 -18.98 6.69 -13.20
CA ALA A 9 -20.34 6.17 -13.40
C ALA A 9 -20.41 4.63 -13.34
N GLU A 10 -19.30 3.94 -13.58
CA GLU A 10 -19.19 2.48 -13.54
C GLU A 10 -18.95 1.93 -12.11
N GLY A 11 -18.92 2.79 -11.10
CA GLY A 11 -18.67 2.40 -9.71
C GLY A 11 -17.20 2.16 -9.38
N ILE A 12 -16.26 2.68 -10.17
CA ILE A 12 -14.83 2.59 -9.93
C ILE A 12 -14.38 3.85 -9.17
N LEU A 13 -13.83 3.68 -7.97
CA LEU A 13 -13.18 4.76 -7.24
C LEU A 13 -11.72 4.86 -7.66
N LEU A 14 -11.36 5.91 -8.35
CA LEU A 14 -10.00 6.24 -8.74
C LEU A 14 -9.35 7.07 -7.61
N ILE A 15 -8.19 6.61 -7.10
CA ILE A 15 -7.44 7.29 -6.04
C ILE A 15 -6.05 7.66 -6.58
N GLY A 16 -5.74 8.94 -6.67
CA GLY A 16 -4.45 9.46 -7.12
C GLY A 16 -3.58 9.94 -5.96
N LEU A 17 -2.35 9.44 -5.86
CA LEU A 17 -1.30 10.01 -5.02
C LEU A 17 -0.70 11.20 -5.78
N ASN A 18 -0.91 12.42 -5.30
CA ASN A 18 -0.68 13.63 -6.10
C ASN A 18 0.32 14.58 -5.43
N ARG A 19 1.56 14.10 -5.28
CA ARG A 19 2.76 14.86 -4.91
C ARG A 19 3.93 14.46 -5.81
N PRO A 20 3.81 14.55 -7.16
CA PRO A 20 4.82 14.03 -8.08
C PRO A 20 6.20 14.68 -7.91
N GLU A 21 6.26 15.94 -7.48
CA GLU A 21 7.50 16.67 -7.16
C GLU A 21 8.26 16.05 -5.98
N LYS A 22 7.55 15.34 -5.08
CA LYS A 22 8.07 14.58 -3.94
C LYS A 22 8.04 13.07 -4.16
N LEU A 23 7.97 12.60 -5.42
CA LEU A 23 7.84 11.19 -5.77
C LEU A 23 6.65 10.51 -5.07
N ASN A 24 5.56 11.25 -4.88
CA ASN A 24 4.36 10.82 -4.19
C ASN A 24 4.60 10.29 -2.76
N ALA A 25 5.66 10.80 -2.09
CA ALA A 25 5.90 10.49 -0.68
C ALA A 25 4.73 10.96 0.19
N LEU A 26 4.36 10.14 1.17
CA LEU A 26 3.21 10.35 2.04
C LEU A 26 3.64 11.08 3.32
N ASP A 27 3.26 12.36 3.42
CA ASP A 27 3.31 13.11 4.68
C ASP A 27 2.17 12.67 5.64
N GLU A 28 2.14 13.22 6.83
CA GLU A 28 1.11 12.88 7.84
C GLU A 28 -0.29 13.18 7.31
N GLN A 29 -0.48 14.33 6.65
CA GLN A 29 -1.77 14.72 6.09
C GLN A 29 -2.24 13.78 4.98
N SER A 30 -1.33 13.34 4.11
CA SER A 30 -1.64 12.36 3.05
C SER A 30 -2.07 11.00 3.63
N LYS A 31 -1.42 10.54 4.71
CA LYS A 31 -1.79 9.30 5.41
C LYS A 31 -3.18 9.39 6.03
N ILE A 32 -3.49 10.51 6.70
CA ILE A 32 -4.81 10.78 7.26
C ILE A 32 -5.86 10.78 6.14
N ARG A 33 -5.56 11.50 5.05
CA ARG A 33 -6.48 11.60 3.91
C ARG A 33 -6.73 10.26 3.23
N LEU A 34 -5.71 9.41 3.09
CA LEU A 34 -5.91 8.03 2.62
C LEU A 34 -6.89 7.26 3.51
N GLY A 35 -6.74 7.35 4.84
CA GLY A 35 -7.67 6.74 5.79
C GLY A 35 -9.11 7.19 5.57
N GLU A 36 -9.35 8.50 5.37
CA GLU A 36 -10.69 9.04 5.06
C GLU A 36 -11.23 8.50 3.72
N VAL A 37 -10.38 8.36 2.71
CA VAL A 37 -10.78 7.82 1.40
C VAL A 37 -11.11 6.34 1.49
N TRP A 38 -10.37 5.55 2.30
CA TRP A 38 -10.72 4.14 2.56
C TRP A 38 -12.04 4.01 3.33
N ASP A 39 -12.31 4.88 4.31
CA ASP A 39 -13.59 4.92 5.03
C ASP A 39 -14.75 5.27 4.07
N TYR A 40 -14.57 6.26 3.21
CA TYR A 40 -15.52 6.57 2.13
C TYR A 40 -15.73 5.37 1.21
N ALA A 41 -14.65 4.76 0.72
CA ALA A 41 -14.74 3.60 -0.16
C ALA A 41 -15.50 2.41 0.49
N ARG A 42 -15.36 2.24 1.80
CA ARG A 42 -16.04 1.18 2.56
C ARG A 42 -17.54 1.41 2.68
N THR A 43 -17.96 2.65 2.92
CA THR A 43 -19.36 3.00 3.25
C THR A 43 -20.21 3.45 2.05
N GLU A 44 -19.59 3.92 0.97
CA GLU A 44 -20.30 4.39 -0.23
C GLU A 44 -20.75 3.20 -1.10
N ASP A 45 -22.03 2.95 -1.15
CA ASP A 45 -22.61 1.77 -1.84
C ASP A 45 -22.34 1.76 -3.35
N ASN A 46 -22.21 2.94 -3.98
CA ASN A 46 -21.91 3.06 -5.41
C ASN A 46 -20.44 2.69 -5.75
N VAL A 47 -19.53 2.61 -4.76
CA VAL A 47 -18.19 2.12 -4.99
C VAL A 47 -18.21 0.60 -5.07
N ARG A 48 -17.80 0.03 -6.20
CA ARG A 48 -17.73 -1.42 -6.47
C ARG A 48 -16.30 -1.94 -6.49
N THR A 49 -15.40 -1.17 -7.11
CA THR A 49 -13.94 -1.45 -7.16
C THR A 49 -13.16 -0.17 -6.98
N ILE A 50 -11.88 -0.32 -6.66
CA ILE A 50 -10.99 0.80 -6.36
C ILE A 50 -9.70 0.61 -7.17
N VAL A 51 -9.22 1.69 -7.80
CA VAL A 51 -7.91 1.74 -8.45
C VAL A 51 -7.09 2.84 -7.78
N ILE A 52 -5.90 2.48 -7.29
CA ILE A 52 -4.94 3.45 -6.73
C ILE A 52 -3.70 3.55 -7.61
N TYR A 53 -3.24 4.77 -7.88
CA TYR A 53 -2.10 5.06 -8.74
C TYR A 53 -1.34 6.29 -8.25
N GLY A 54 -0.10 6.47 -8.70
CA GLY A 54 0.67 7.70 -8.51
C GLY A 54 0.48 8.66 -9.69
N GLU A 55 0.41 9.96 -9.43
CA GLU A 55 0.46 10.98 -10.47
C GLU A 55 1.91 11.26 -10.91
N GLY A 56 2.09 11.66 -12.17
CA GLY A 56 3.41 11.88 -12.78
C GLY A 56 4.07 10.58 -13.21
N GLU A 57 5.33 10.65 -13.67
CA GLU A 57 5.99 9.53 -14.37
C GLU A 57 7.04 8.81 -13.51
N ARG A 58 7.49 9.41 -12.39
CA ARG A 58 8.69 8.95 -11.69
C ARG A 58 8.44 7.92 -10.61
N ALA A 59 7.25 7.90 -10.01
CA ALA A 59 6.98 7.04 -8.86
C ALA A 59 5.49 6.79 -8.64
N PHE A 60 5.14 5.58 -8.32
CA PHE A 60 3.88 5.31 -7.63
C PHE A 60 3.91 5.99 -6.25
N CYS A 61 4.89 5.63 -5.40
CA CYS A 61 5.07 6.22 -4.08
C CYS A 61 6.46 5.88 -3.51
N ALA A 62 7.23 6.89 -3.13
CA ALA A 62 8.57 6.71 -2.54
C ALA A 62 8.55 6.41 -1.02
N GLY A 63 7.36 6.25 -0.42
CA GLY A 63 7.25 5.91 1.00
C GLY A 63 6.78 7.08 1.89
N SER A 64 7.12 7.03 3.17
CA SER A 64 6.86 8.14 4.10
C SER A 64 7.76 9.35 3.78
N ASP A 65 7.22 10.56 3.96
CA ASP A 65 8.02 11.79 3.85
C ASP A 65 8.98 11.89 5.06
N LEU A 66 10.22 11.42 4.87
CA LEU A 66 11.23 11.37 5.93
C LEU A 66 11.66 12.78 6.34
N LYS A 67 11.65 13.73 5.41
CA LYS A 67 12.01 15.12 5.72
C LYS A 67 11.00 15.73 6.70
N GLU A 68 9.70 15.51 6.48
CA GLU A 68 8.66 15.92 7.43
C GLU A 68 8.86 15.27 8.81
N ALA A 69 9.16 13.95 8.84
CA ALA A 69 9.39 13.25 10.09
C ALA A 69 10.59 13.81 10.87
N GLN A 70 11.68 14.16 10.19
CA GLN A 70 12.85 14.82 10.78
C GLN A 70 12.51 16.22 11.31
N GLU A 71 11.83 17.06 10.51
CA GLU A 71 11.42 18.41 10.89
C GLU A 71 10.49 18.39 12.12
N LYS A 72 9.60 17.39 12.23
CA LYS A 72 8.71 17.23 13.36
C LYS A 72 9.33 16.52 14.57
N GLY A 73 10.53 15.94 14.43
CA GLY A 73 11.18 15.14 15.46
C GLY A 73 10.37 13.90 15.90
N ARG A 74 9.42 13.45 15.08
CA ARG A 74 8.57 12.28 15.38
C ARG A 74 8.04 11.61 14.12
N THR A 75 7.78 10.32 14.22
CA THR A 75 7.00 9.56 13.22
C THR A 75 5.51 9.57 13.58
N VAL A 76 4.65 9.33 12.59
CA VAL A 76 3.21 9.14 12.84
C VAL A 76 2.93 7.89 13.69
N THR A 77 1.80 7.86 14.39
CA THR A 77 1.36 6.72 15.18
C THR A 77 1.06 5.49 14.31
N SER A 78 1.05 4.31 14.92
CA SER A 78 0.69 3.06 14.22
C SER A 78 -0.75 3.09 13.70
N ASP A 79 -1.67 3.76 14.42
CA ASP A 79 -3.05 3.94 13.97
C ASP A 79 -3.14 4.74 12.67
N ILE A 80 -2.42 5.85 12.54
CA ILE A 80 -2.39 6.67 11.31
C ILE A 80 -1.82 5.83 10.15
N LEU A 81 -0.75 5.06 10.39
CA LEU A 81 -0.20 4.17 9.38
C LEU A 81 -1.18 3.08 8.98
N ALA A 82 -1.78 2.39 9.94
CA ALA A 82 -2.74 1.32 9.70
C ALA A 82 -3.96 1.82 8.91
N ARG A 83 -4.49 2.99 9.28
CA ARG A 83 -5.60 3.63 8.55
C ARG A 83 -5.23 4.01 7.13
N SER A 84 -3.99 4.35 6.85
CA SER A 84 -3.53 4.69 5.50
C SER A 84 -3.44 3.48 4.56
N LEU A 85 -3.46 2.25 5.09
CA LEU A 85 -3.36 1.01 4.34
C LEU A 85 -4.74 0.36 4.15
N PRO A 86 -5.12 -0.05 2.93
CA PRO A 86 -6.46 -0.58 2.69
C PRO A 86 -6.70 -1.89 3.44
N GLY A 87 -7.78 -1.95 4.20
CA GLY A 87 -8.22 -3.17 4.87
C GLY A 87 -7.38 -3.60 6.09
N VAL A 88 -6.45 -2.77 6.57
CA VAL A 88 -5.63 -3.07 7.76
C VAL A 88 -6.39 -2.81 9.04
N LEU A 89 -6.88 -1.60 9.26
CA LEU A 89 -7.60 -1.26 10.49
C LEU A 89 -9.09 -1.61 10.41
N GLN A 90 -9.70 -1.44 9.23
CA GLN A 90 -11.11 -1.75 9.01
C GLN A 90 -11.25 -2.63 7.76
N PRO A 91 -12.08 -3.69 7.80
CA PRO A 91 -12.32 -4.53 6.63
C PRO A 91 -12.80 -3.72 5.43
N LEU A 92 -12.14 -3.90 4.29
CA LEU A 92 -12.53 -3.33 3.00
C LEU A 92 -12.79 -4.48 2.03
N ASN A 93 -14.06 -4.82 1.83
CA ASN A 93 -14.42 -6.00 1.01
C ASN A 93 -14.48 -5.69 -0.49
N LYS A 94 -14.40 -4.41 -0.89
CA LYS A 94 -14.34 -4.01 -2.30
C LYS A 94 -12.94 -4.27 -2.86
N PRO A 95 -12.81 -4.84 -4.07
CA PRO A 95 -11.50 -5.07 -4.68
C PRO A 95 -10.70 -3.78 -4.84
N VAL A 96 -9.39 -3.84 -4.54
CA VAL A 96 -8.44 -2.73 -4.67
C VAL A 96 -7.32 -3.15 -5.61
N ILE A 97 -7.10 -2.38 -6.67
CA ILE A 97 -6.08 -2.62 -7.68
C ILE A 97 -5.06 -1.50 -7.61
N ALA A 98 -3.78 -1.83 -7.45
CA ALA A 98 -2.69 -0.87 -7.51
C ALA A 98 -2.05 -0.86 -8.89
N ALA A 99 -1.97 0.32 -9.50
CA ALA A 99 -1.23 0.58 -10.75
C ALA A 99 0.12 1.19 -10.39
N LEU A 100 1.19 0.42 -10.55
CA LEU A 100 2.52 0.72 -10.07
C LEU A 100 3.45 1.14 -11.22
N HIS A 101 4.22 2.20 -11.01
CA HIS A 101 5.25 2.64 -11.95
C HIS A 101 6.41 3.31 -11.21
N GLY A 102 7.57 3.39 -11.84
CA GLY A 102 8.74 4.05 -11.30
C GLY A 102 9.12 3.53 -9.91
N TYR A 103 9.38 4.42 -8.97
CA TYR A 103 9.74 4.02 -7.60
C TYR A 103 8.50 3.64 -6.78
N THR A 104 8.55 2.45 -6.18
CA THR A 104 7.55 1.93 -5.24
C THR A 104 8.29 1.46 -3.99
N LEU A 105 8.50 2.35 -3.02
CA LEU A 105 9.45 2.15 -1.92
C LEU A 105 8.79 2.31 -0.55
N GLY A 106 9.27 1.60 0.43
CA GLY A 106 8.88 1.77 1.83
C GLY A 106 7.37 1.70 2.05
N LEU A 107 6.75 2.74 2.62
CA LEU A 107 5.29 2.80 2.78
C LEU A 107 4.54 2.69 1.45
N GLY A 108 5.17 3.05 0.31
CA GLY A 108 4.57 2.87 -1.01
C GLY A 108 4.40 1.41 -1.40
N ILE A 109 5.42 0.56 -1.16
CA ILE A 109 5.26 -0.88 -1.37
C ILE A 109 4.35 -1.50 -0.29
N SER A 110 4.37 -0.98 0.95
CA SER A 110 3.41 -1.38 1.98
C SER A 110 1.96 -1.14 1.54
N LEU A 111 1.69 0.02 0.97
CA LEU A 111 0.37 0.35 0.39
C LEU A 111 0.00 -0.63 -0.73
N ALA A 112 0.94 -0.91 -1.65
CA ALA A 112 0.71 -1.82 -2.77
C ALA A 112 0.40 -3.27 -2.32
N ILE A 113 1.13 -3.83 -1.36
CA ILE A 113 0.91 -5.21 -0.89
C ILE A 113 -0.38 -5.40 -0.09
N HIS A 114 -0.98 -4.32 0.41
CA HIS A 114 -2.30 -4.36 1.03
C HIS A 114 -3.45 -4.21 0.03
N CYS A 115 -3.17 -3.83 -1.23
CA CYS A 115 -4.12 -3.95 -2.32
C CYS A 115 -4.30 -5.43 -2.71
N ASP A 116 -5.39 -5.76 -3.43
CA ASP A 116 -5.68 -7.14 -3.83
C ASP A 116 -4.94 -7.53 -5.09
N TYR A 117 -4.80 -6.60 -6.03
CA TYR A 117 -4.14 -6.80 -7.31
C TYR A 117 -3.11 -5.69 -7.56
N ARG A 118 -1.98 -6.05 -8.14
CA ARG A 118 -0.87 -5.15 -8.46
C ARG A 118 -0.47 -5.34 -9.91
N ILE A 119 -0.61 -4.28 -10.72
CA ILE A 119 -0.13 -4.23 -12.09
C ILE A 119 1.02 -3.24 -12.11
N ALA A 120 2.20 -3.67 -12.57
CA ALA A 120 3.40 -2.84 -12.56
C ALA A 120 3.92 -2.56 -13.96
N HIS A 121 4.46 -1.36 -14.17
CA HIS A 121 5.29 -1.08 -15.33
C HIS A 121 6.58 -1.92 -15.26
N PRO A 122 7.12 -2.45 -16.38
CA PRO A 122 8.34 -3.26 -16.37
C PRO A 122 9.56 -2.59 -15.72
N ASP A 123 9.63 -1.25 -15.81
CA ASP A 123 10.71 -0.47 -15.20
C ASP A 123 10.51 -0.14 -13.72
N THR A 124 9.43 -0.61 -13.09
CA THR A 124 9.19 -0.36 -11.67
C THR A 124 10.31 -0.91 -10.80
N ARG A 125 10.73 -0.13 -9.80
CA ARG A 125 11.77 -0.48 -8.82
C ARG A 125 11.19 -0.49 -7.42
N PHE A 126 11.45 -1.57 -6.71
CA PHE A 126 10.93 -1.83 -5.37
C PHE A 126 12.06 -1.90 -4.36
N SER A 127 11.78 -1.51 -3.11
CA SER A 127 12.66 -1.73 -1.95
C SER A 127 11.90 -1.44 -0.66
N PHE A 128 12.34 -2.09 0.43
CA PHE A 128 11.99 -1.75 1.82
C PHE A 128 13.20 -1.08 2.49
N PRO A 129 13.45 0.22 2.22
CA PRO A 129 14.66 0.90 2.68
C PRO A 129 14.63 1.26 4.17
N GLU A 130 13.53 1.03 4.87
CA GLU A 130 13.31 1.41 6.26
C GLU A 130 14.42 0.91 7.19
N ILE A 131 14.95 -0.29 6.94
CA ILE A 131 16.01 -0.89 7.74
C ILE A 131 17.28 -0.03 7.77
N HIS A 132 17.62 0.64 6.67
CA HIS A 132 18.79 1.53 6.59
C HIS A 132 18.62 2.84 7.36
N HIS A 133 17.37 3.14 7.76
CA HIS A 133 17.02 4.31 8.57
C HIS A 133 16.67 3.92 10.01
N GLY A 134 17.02 2.69 10.43
CA GLY A 134 16.66 2.19 11.74
C GLY A 134 15.13 2.18 11.98
N MET A 135 14.33 1.98 10.95
CA MET A 135 12.87 1.96 11.05
C MET A 135 12.30 0.58 10.74
N LEU A 136 11.09 0.32 11.23
CA LEU A 136 10.36 -0.93 11.06
C LEU A 136 9.16 -0.77 10.13
N SER A 137 9.05 -1.65 9.14
CA SER A 137 7.87 -1.79 8.28
C SER A 137 6.92 -2.88 8.82
N GLY A 138 6.33 -2.63 10.02
CA GLY A 138 5.67 -3.67 10.82
C GLY A 138 4.49 -4.35 10.14
N PHE A 139 3.55 -3.60 9.54
CA PHE A 139 2.41 -4.19 8.83
C PHE A 139 2.83 -5.01 7.61
N SER A 140 3.91 -4.58 6.93
CA SER A 140 4.49 -5.35 5.82
C SER A 140 5.16 -6.62 6.30
N ALA A 141 5.77 -6.64 7.50
CA ALA A 141 6.38 -7.83 8.07
C ALA A 141 5.38 -8.97 8.30
N ILE A 142 4.10 -8.63 8.55
CA ILE A 142 3.02 -9.63 8.64
C ILE A 142 2.48 -10.02 7.26
N THR A 143 2.37 -9.07 6.33
CA THR A 143 1.68 -9.30 5.04
C THR A 143 2.61 -9.87 3.97
N LEU A 144 3.86 -9.40 3.88
CA LEU A 144 4.79 -9.79 2.82
C LEU A 144 5.09 -11.31 2.78
N PRO A 145 5.33 -12.00 3.94
CA PRO A 145 5.57 -13.44 3.94
C PRO A 145 4.43 -14.26 3.34
N LEU A 146 3.18 -13.79 3.48
CA LEU A 146 2.01 -14.45 2.91
C LEU A 146 1.96 -14.37 1.38
N LEU A 147 2.67 -13.40 0.78
CA LEU A 147 2.72 -13.20 -0.67
C LEU A 147 3.93 -13.89 -1.31
N VAL A 148 5.11 -13.81 -0.67
CA VAL A 148 6.38 -14.23 -1.30
C VAL A 148 7.13 -15.31 -0.53
N GLY A 149 6.57 -15.78 0.61
CA GLY A 149 7.22 -16.70 1.53
C GLY A 149 8.20 -16.02 2.49
N GLU A 150 8.43 -16.64 3.66
CA GLU A 150 9.24 -16.06 4.75
C GLU A 150 10.69 -15.77 4.34
N SER A 151 11.35 -16.72 3.68
CA SER A 151 12.77 -16.57 3.29
C SER A 151 13.00 -15.32 2.42
N ARG A 152 12.10 -15.08 1.47
CA ARG A 152 12.20 -13.91 0.58
C ARG A 152 11.79 -12.64 1.28
N ALA A 153 10.79 -12.68 2.14
CA ALA A 153 10.41 -11.54 2.95
C ALA A 153 11.55 -11.08 3.86
N LEU A 154 12.24 -12.02 4.53
CA LEU A 154 13.44 -11.75 5.35
C LEU A 154 14.55 -11.13 4.50
N ASP A 155 14.89 -11.72 3.33
CA ASP A 155 15.89 -11.18 2.42
C ASP A 155 15.57 -9.72 2.06
N LEU A 156 14.37 -9.42 1.62
CA LEU A 156 13.98 -8.09 1.15
C LEU A 156 13.94 -7.06 2.28
N MET A 157 13.40 -7.44 3.44
CA MET A 157 13.19 -6.49 4.54
C MET A 157 14.42 -6.28 5.42
N LEU A 158 15.28 -7.30 5.59
CA LEU A 158 16.50 -7.17 6.39
C LEU A 158 17.65 -6.56 5.61
N THR A 159 17.69 -6.75 4.28
CA THR A 159 18.74 -6.15 3.44
C THR A 159 18.33 -4.79 2.87
N GLY A 160 17.05 -4.49 2.77
CA GLY A 160 16.55 -3.28 2.10
C GLY A 160 16.96 -3.18 0.62
N ARG A 161 17.45 -4.29 0.02
CA ARG A 161 17.92 -4.27 -1.36
C ARG A 161 16.82 -3.93 -2.36
N LYS A 162 17.21 -3.34 -3.48
CA LYS A 162 16.30 -3.07 -4.59
C LYS A 162 16.01 -4.35 -5.37
N PHE A 163 14.79 -4.43 -5.93
CA PHE A 163 14.38 -5.51 -6.82
C PHE A 163 13.48 -4.98 -7.95
N THR A 164 13.38 -5.75 -9.02
CA THR A 164 12.73 -5.34 -10.27
C THR A 164 11.28 -5.78 -10.35
N ALA A 165 10.54 -5.23 -11.30
CA ALA A 165 9.17 -5.63 -11.62
C ALA A 165 9.11 -7.10 -12.06
N GLN A 166 10.08 -7.57 -12.86
CA GLN A 166 10.16 -8.97 -13.30
C GLN A 166 10.35 -9.91 -12.11
N GLN A 167 11.32 -9.62 -11.22
CA GLN A 167 11.50 -10.40 -10.00
C GLN A 167 10.23 -10.43 -9.15
N SER A 168 9.53 -9.31 -9.05
CA SER A 168 8.26 -9.20 -8.30
C SER A 168 7.15 -10.06 -8.92
N LEU A 169 7.09 -10.14 -10.24
CA LEU A 169 6.17 -11.03 -10.97
C LEU A 169 6.51 -12.50 -10.71
N ASP A 170 7.79 -12.87 -10.85
CA ASP A 170 8.28 -14.24 -10.65
C ASP A 170 8.01 -14.75 -9.21
N TRP A 171 7.96 -13.83 -8.24
CA TRP A 171 7.71 -14.16 -6.83
C TRP A 171 6.23 -14.08 -6.43
N GLY A 172 5.35 -13.65 -7.33
CA GLY A 172 3.92 -13.48 -7.03
C GLY A 172 3.60 -12.21 -6.23
N LEU A 173 4.59 -11.31 -6.05
CA LEU A 173 4.33 -10.02 -5.43
C LEU A 173 3.50 -9.11 -6.34
N VAL A 174 3.80 -9.11 -7.64
CA VAL A 174 3.05 -8.41 -8.69
C VAL A 174 2.29 -9.45 -9.50
N ASN A 175 1.06 -9.13 -9.91
CA ASN A 175 0.18 -10.05 -10.60
C ASN A 175 0.32 -9.97 -12.12
N ALA A 176 0.71 -8.81 -12.65
CA ALA A 176 0.91 -8.59 -14.08
C ALA A 176 1.89 -7.43 -14.34
N LEU A 177 2.56 -7.48 -15.49
CA LEU A 177 3.30 -6.34 -16.03
C LEU A 177 2.52 -5.72 -17.20
N SER A 178 2.57 -4.40 -17.32
CA SER A 178 1.96 -3.63 -18.40
C SER A 178 2.75 -2.35 -18.66
N GLU A 179 2.91 -1.97 -19.92
CA GLU A 179 3.44 -0.65 -20.30
C GLU A 179 2.48 0.48 -19.92
N GLN A 180 1.21 0.17 -19.69
CA GLN A 180 0.16 1.10 -19.28
C GLN A 180 -0.58 0.55 -18.05
N PRO A 181 0.07 0.53 -16.85
CA PRO A 181 -0.49 -0.14 -15.67
C PRO A 181 -1.79 0.51 -15.17
N ARG A 182 -1.96 1.83 -15.34
CA ARG A 182 -3.18 2.54 -14.93
C ARG A 182 -4.38 2.13 -15.78
N GLU A 183 -4.22 2.11 -17.08
CA GLU A 183 -5.25 1.68 -18.04
C GLU A 183 -5.61 0.21 -17.83
N SER A 184 -4.63 -0.63 -17.65
CA SER A 184 -4.84 -2.06 -17.36
C SER A 184 -5.56 -2.28 -16.03
N ALA A 185 -5.25 -1.48 -15.01
CA ALA A 185 -5.95 -1.53 -13.71
C ALA A 185 -7.41 -1.09 -13.82
N ILE A 186 -7.68 -0.04 -14.60
CA ILE A 186 -9.04 0.44 -14.85
C ILE A 186 -9.85 -0.62 -15.63
N GLU A 187 -9.25 -1.26 -16.63
CA GLU A 187 -9.91 -2.31 -17.39
C GLU A 187 -10.26 -3.52 -16.51
N LEU A 188 -9.33 -3.97 -15.66
CA LEU A 188 -9.62 -5.01 -14.67
C LEU A 188 -10.72 -4.57 -13.69
N ALA A 189 -10.70 -3.31 -13.25
CA ALA A 189 -11.72 -2.77 -12.37
C ALA A 189 -13.10 -2.77 -13.01
N ARG A 190 -13.24 -2.47 -14.30
CA ARG A 190 -14.51 -2.57 -15.04
C ARG A 190 -15.09 -3.96 -14.99
N GLN A 191 -14.26 -4.98 -15.22
CA GLN A 191 -14.68 -6.39 -15.18
C GLN A 191 -15.20 -6.78 -13.79
N LEU A 192 -14.57 -6.27 -12.72
CA LEU A 192 -14.95 -6.53 -11.34
C LEU A 192 -16.12 -5.67 -10.83
N SER A 193 -16.49 -4.60 -11.53
CA SER A 193 -17.52 -3.66 -11.12
C SER A 193 -18.94 -4.02 -11.58
N THR A 194 -19.11 -5.08 -12.37
CA THR A 194 -20.44 -5.51 -12.80
C THR A 194 -21.26 -6.03 -11.63
N ASP A 195 -22.60 -5.84 -11.63
CA ASP A 195 -23.49 -6.20 -10.51
C ASP A 195 -23.33 -7.66 -10.05
N LYS A 196 -23.20 -8.59 -11.01
CA LYS A 196 -23.01 -10.01 -10.70
C LYS A 196 -21.68 -10.32 -10.04
N VAL A 197 -20.62 -9.61 -10.41
CA VAL A 197 -19.25 -9.90 -9.98
C VAL A 197 -18.92 -9.18 -8.67
N ALA A 198 -19.33 -7.94 -8.51
CA ALA A 198 -18.93 -7.10 -7.38
C ALA A 198 -19.25 -7.73 -6.01
N GLN A 199 -20.47 -8.26 -5.84
CA GLN A 199 -20.87 -8.90 -4.59
C GLN A 199 -20.07 -10.19 -4.34
N ALA A 200 -19.92 -11.05 -5.37
CA ALA A 200 -19.15 -12.28 -5.26
C ALA A 200 -17.67 -12.00 -4.98
N ALA A 201 -17.09 -11.02 -5.67
CA ALA A 201 -15.71 -10.58 -5.45
C ALA A 201 -15.48 -10.10 -4.02
N GLY A 202 -16.42 -9.31 -3.48
CA GLY A 202 -16.36 -8.82 -2.10
C GLY A 202 -16.34 -9.95 -1.06
N TRP A 203 -17.22 -10.95 -1.19
CA TRP A 203 -17.25 -12.11 -0.30
C TRP A 203 -16.03 -13.01 -0.47
N THR A 204 -15.60 -13.25 -1.71
CA THR A 204 -14.38 -14.01 -2.01
C THR A 204 -13.16 -13.37 -1.35
N LYS A 205 -12.99 -12.06 -1.52
CA LYS A 205 -11.94 -11.28 -0.85
C LYS A 205 -12.04 -11.39 0.67
N HIS A 206 -13.25 -11.25 1.22
CA HIS A 206 -13.49 -11.35 2.66
C HIS A 206 -12.96 -12.68 3.23
N LEU A 207 -13.28 -13.79 2.58
CA LEU A 207 -12.87 -15.13 3.02
C LEU A 207 -11.36 -15.34 2.86
N ILE A 208 -10.77 -14.98 1.72
CA ILE A 208 -9.34 -15.11 1.46
C ILE A 208 -8.51 -14.33 2.48
N LEU A 209 -8.93 -13.10 2.82
CA LEU A 209 -8.17 -12.21 3.70
C LEU A 209 -8.47 -12.38 5.19
N SER A 210 -9.37 -13.28 5.57
CA SER A 210 -9.78 -13.46 6.98
C SER A 210 -8.61 -13.78 7.91
N GLU A 211 -7.72 -14.69 7.51
CA GLU A 211 -6.55 -15.05 8.31
C GLU A 211 -5.52 -13.91 8.39
N ARG A 212 -5.25 -13.23 7.28
CA ARG A 212 -4.35 -12.06 7.28
C ARG A 212 -4.85 -10.97 8.24
N ARG A 213 -6.16 -10.70 8.25
CA ARG A 213 -6.76 -9.72 9.17
C ARG A 213 -6.59 -10.14 10.61
N ARG A 214 -6.88 -11.39 10.91
CA ARG A 214 -6.70 -11.95 12.26
C ARG A 214 -5.25 -11.80 12.75
N GLN A 215 -4.27 -12.04 11.89
CA GLN A 215 -2.86 -11.84 12.23
C GLN A 215 -2.52 -10.35 12.44
N LEU A 216 -2.99 -9.45 11.60
CA LEU A 216 -2.77 -8.02 11.76
C LEU A 216 -3.36 -7.50 13.09
N ASP A 217 -4.57 -7.93 13.45
CA ASP A 217 -5.21 -7.59 14.72
C ASP A 217 -4.42 -8.15 15.90
N LEU A 218 -4.01 -9.42 15.83
CA LEU A 218 -3.25 -10.10 16.89
C LEU A 218 -1.90 -9.41 17.18
N TYR A 219 -1.17 -9.02 16.12
CA TYR A 219 0.16 -8.43 16.24
C TYR A 219 0.17 -6.90 16.31
N PHE A 220 -0.98 -6.24 16.25
CA PHE A 220 -1.04 -4.76 16.23
C PHE A 220 -0.27 -4.12 17.40
N SER A 221 -0.54 -4.57 18.63
CA SER A 221 0.12 -4.03 19.82
C SER A 221 1.63 -4.31 19.86
N GLU A 222 2.07 -5.43 19.29
CA GLU A 222 3.48 -5.79 19.20
C GLU A 222 4.20 -4.93 18.15
N ILE A 223 3.56 -4.72 16.99
CA ILE A 223 4.05 -3.79 15.96
C ILE A 223 4.22 -2.39 16.55
N ASP A 224 3.24 -1.89 17.31
CA ASP A 224 3.29 -0.56 17.92
C ASP A 224 4.44 -0.46 18.93
N LYS A 225 4.57 -1.44 19.84
CA LYS A 225 5.70 -1.51 20.78
C LYS A 225 7.05 -1.55 20.08
N ALA A 226 7.21 -2.40 19.06
CA ALA A 226 8.45 -2.53 18.31
C ALA A 226 8.82 -1.22 17.61
N ARG A 227 7.86 -0.53 16.98
CA ARG A 227 8.08 0.78 16.37
C ARG A 227 8.54 1.83 17.37
N LEU A 228 7.94 1.89 18.53
CA LEU A 228 8.32 2.83 19.61
C LEU A 228 9.74 2.56 20.13
N LEU A 229 10.14 1.30 20.27
CA LEU A 229 11.49 0.92 20.71
C LEU A 229 12.56 1.36 19.69
N VAL A 230 12.33 1.07 18.40
CA VAL A 230 13.25 1.41 17.33
C VAL A 230 13.38 2.93 17.19
N THR A 231 12.27 3.70 17.26
CA THR A 231 12.31 5.17 17.15
C THR A 231 13.06 5.83 18.31
N LYS A 232 12.93 5.31 19.55
CA LYS A 232 13.66 5.84 20.71
C LYS A 232 15.17 5.68 20.59
N GLN A 233 15.64 4.58 20.03
CA GLN A 233 17.08 4.32 19.85
C GLN A 233 17.71 5.24 18.79
N SER A 234 16.94 5.62 17.75
CA SER A 234 17.43 6.53 16.70
C SER A 234 17.65 7.97 17.21
N VAL A 235 16.97 8.39 18.27
CA VAL A 235 17.08 9.75 18.85
C VAL A 235 18.18 9.82 19.94
N SER A 236 18.63 8.70 20.51
CA SER A 236 19.62 8.66 21.60
C SER A 236 21.07 8.55 21.13
N HIS A 237 21.34 8.54 19.83
CA HIS A 237 22.67 8.41 19.22
C HIS A 237 23.09 9.64 18.39
N GLU A 238 22.39 10.76 18.50
CA GLU A 238 22.83 12.11 18.09
C GLU A 238 23.18 12.95 19.33
#